data_6ac9fb85549d546760517eb2d899a00f
#
_entry.id   6ac9fb85549d546760517eb2d899a00f
#
_cell.length_a   1.000
_cell.length_b   1.000
_cell.length_c   1.000
_cell.angle_alpha   90.00
_cell.angle_beta   90.00
_cell.angle_gamma   90.00
#
_symmetry.space_group_name_H-M   'P 1'
#
loop_
_entity.id
_entity.type
_entity.pdbx_description
1 polymer ?
#
loop_
_entity_poly.entity_id
_entity_poly.type
_entity_poly.pdbx_seq_one_letter_code
_entity_poly.pdbx_strand_id
1 'polypeptide(L)'
;MHINQYLAFKQYATRRAAAELVKQKRVFINGRVAAIYDRVGPTAQVEVRLGARPPRYRYWAYHKPRGVVTASPASDPLGPTAQGEPALFPLGRLDKNSEGLLLLTDDGRLTDRLLNPAPAHENEYEVTVVNRLRS
;
A
#
# COMPACT_ATOMS: atom_id res chain seq x y z
N MET A 1 -8.44 -13.19 13.98
CA MET A 1 -7.58 -12.29 13.15
C MET A 1 -6.85 -11.33 14.09
N HIS A 2 -5.59 -10.97 13.83
CA HIS A 2 -4.90 -9.96 14.66
C HIS A 2 -5.53 -8.57 14.45
N ILE A 3 -5.51 -7.73 15.51
CA ILE A 3 -6.17 -6.42 15.48
C ILE A 3 -5.69 -5.52 14.32
N ASN A 4 -4.39 -5.47 14.04
CA ASN A 4 -3.85 -4.68 12.94
C ASN A 4 -4.28 -5.20 11.55
N GLN A 5 -4.41 -6.52 11.38
CA GLN A 5 -4.95 -7.13 10.17
C GLN A 5 -6.45 -6.84 10.02
N TYR A 6 -7.20 -6.93 11.13
CA TYR A 6 -8.62 -6.60 11.15
C TYR A 6 -8.88 -5.16 10.73
N LEU A 7 -8.10 -4.20 11.28
CA LEU A 7 -8.24 -2.78 10.94
C LEU A 7 -7.92 -2.51 9.47
N ALA A 8 -6.91 -3.18 8.92
CA ALA A 8 -6.58 -3.07 7.50
C ALA A 8 -7.67 -3.71 6.61
N PHE A 9 -8.14 -4.89 6.96
CA PHE A 9 -9.22 -5.59 6.26
C PHE A 9 -10.52 -4.76 6.23
N LYS A 10 -10.87 -4.14 7.35
CA LYS A 10 -12.03 -3.23 7.47
C LYS A 10 -11.75 -1.83 6.90
N GLN A 11 -10.58 -1.59 6.30
CA GLN A 11 -10.18 -0.34 5.66
C GLN A 11 -10.14 0.89 6.60
N TYR A 12 -10.02 0.69 7.90
CA TYR A 12 -9.81 1.79 8.84
C TYR A 12 -8.45 2.45 8.65
N ALA A 13 -7.42 1.66 8.33
CA ALA A 13 -6.06 2.13 8.15
C ALA A 13 -5.21 1.10 7.39
N THR A 14 -4.01 1.48 6.93
CA THR A 14 -3.01 0.50 6.48
C THR A 14 -2.53 -0.35 7.67
N ARG A 15 -1.93 -1.52 7.43
CA ARG A 15 -1.39 -2.36 8.54
C ARG A 15 -0.42 -1.60 9.44
N ARG A 16 0.44 -0.75 8.85
CA ARG A 16 1.39 0.09 9.60
C ARG A 16 0.66 1.16 10.40
N ALA A 17 -0.25 1.90 9.77
CA ALA A 17 -1.04 2.93 10.46
C ALA A 17 -1.98 2.32 11.52
N ALA A 18 -2.51 1.12 11.30
CA ALA A 18 -3.28 0.39 12.30
C ALA A 18 -2.47 0.09 13.57
N ALA A 19 -1.21 -0.30 13.42
CA ALA A 19 -0.32 -0.52 14.57
C ALA A 19 -0.10 0.78 15.37
N GLU A 20 0.03 1.91 14.68
CA GLU A 20 0.16 3.22 15.34
C GLU A 20 -1.13 3.63 16.08
N LEU A 21 -2.31 3.38 15.49
CA LEU A 21 -3.59 3.64 16.17
C LEU A 21 -3.73 2.82 17.47
N VAL A 22 -3.27 1.56 17.44
CA VAL A 22 -3.28 0.71 18.65
C VAL A 22 -2.30 1.23 19.69
N LYS A 23 -1.07 1.60 19.31
CA LYS A 23 -0.08 2.21 20.22
C LYS A 23 -0.59 3.52 20.86
N GLN A 24 -1.31 4.31 20.08
CA GLN A 24 -1.94 5.56 20.54
C GLN A 24 -3.20 5.33 21.39
N LYS A 25 -3.54 4.07 21.72
CA LYS A 25 -4.73 3.71 22.51
C LYS A 25 -6.04 4.20 21.90
N ARG A 26 -6.11 4.26 20.56
CA ARG A 26 -7.28 4.73 19.81
C ARG A 26 -8.19 3.58 19.33
N VAL A 27 -7.86 2.36 19.66
CA VAL A 27 -8.61 1.16 19.28
C VAL A 27 -9.11 0.45 20.51
N PHE A 28 -10.36 0.06 20.48
CA PHE A 28 -11.03 -0.64 21.59
C PHE A 28 -11.65 -1.93 21.09
N ILE A 29 -11.54 -2.98 21.89
CA ILE A 29 -12.20 -4.27 21.64
C ILE A 29 -13.10 -4.55 22.84
N ASN A 30 -14.40 -4.65 22.60
CA ASN A 30 -15.41 -4.86 23.64
C ASN A 30 -15.27 -3.83 24.79
N GLY A 31 -15.05 -2.57 24.45
CA GLY A 31 -14.87 -1.47 25.41
C GLY A 31 -13.49 -1.37 26.09
N ARG A 32 -12.60 -2.36 25.91
CA ARG A 32 -11.23 -2.36 26.45
C ARG A 32 -10.25 -1.83 25.40
N VAL A 33 -9.26 -1.04 25.82
CA VAL A 33 -8.16 -0.60 24.95
C VAL A 33 -7.44 -1.82 24.35
N ALA A 34 -7.31 -1.84 23.05
CA ALA A 34 -6.65 -2.92 22.33
C ALA A 34 -5.12 -2.88 22.51
N ALA A 35 -4.51 -4.05 22.64
CA ALA A 35 -3.07 -4.24 22.59
C ALA A 35 -2.65 -4.75 21.18
N ILE A 36 -1.38 -4.54 20.83
CA ILE A 36 -0.86 -4.84 19.48
C ILE A 36 -0.97 -6.34 19.10
N TYR A 37 -0.99 -7.21 20.10
CA TYR A 37 -1.09 -8.66 19.92
C TYR A 37 -2.52 -9.21 20.08
N ASP A 38 -3.50 -8.33 20.35
CA ASP A 38 -4.88 -8.74 20.51
C ASP A 38 -5.42 -9.37 19.22
N ARG A 39 -6.30 -10.34 19.40
CA ARG A 39 -7.03 -10.99 18.32
C ARG A 39 -8.51 -10.61 18.38
N VAL A 40 -9.06 -10.31 17.24
CA VAL A 40 -10.48 -9.99 17.07
C VAL A 40 -11.22 -11.28 16.76
N GLY A 41 -12.16 -11.66 17.61
CA GLY A 41 -13.09 -12.76 17.38
C GLY A 41 -14.25 -12.37 16.46
N PRO A 42 -15.07 -13.34 16.03
CA PRO A 42 -16.17 -13.08 15.08
C PRO A 42 -17.27 -12.16 15.67
N THR A 43 -17.47 -12.19 16.97
CA THR A 43 -18.49 -11.40 17.68
C THR A 43 -17.95 -10.16 18.38
N ALA A 44 -16.63 -9.88 18.24
CA ALA A 44 -16.00 -8.78 18.94
C ALA A 44 -16.43 -7.43 18.35
N GLN A 45 -16.84 -6.52 19.20
CA GLN A 45 -17.08 -5.12 18.83
C GLN A 45 -15.76 -4.35 18.84
N VAL A 46 -15.41 -3.77 17.69
CA VAL A 46 -14.19 -2.96 17.54
C VAL A 46 -14.58 -1.52 17.29
N GLU A 47 -14.17 -0.64 18.18
CA GLU A 47 -14.30 0.81 18.07
C GLU A 47 -12.95 1.41 17.73
N VAL A 48 -12.92 2.31 16.73
CA VAL A 48 -11.71 3.04 16.31
C VAL A 48 -11.95 4.54 16.44
N ARG A 49 -11.19 5.20 17.29
CA ARG A 49 -11.22 6.65 17.44
C ARG A 49 -10.21 7.30 16.49
N LEU A 50 -10.67 7.56 15.28
CA LEU A 50 -9.89 8.30 14.30
C LEU A 50 -9.77 9.77 14.76
N GLY A 51 -8.60 10.38 14.49
CA GLY A 51 -8.43 11.81 14.77
C GLY A 51 -9.37 12.67 13.92
N ALA A 52 -9.50 13.95 14.31
CA ALA A 52 -10.39 14.91 13.63
C ALA A 52 -10.05 15.17 12.14
N ARG A 53 -8.85 14.81 11.70
CA ARG A 53 -8.44 14.89 10.28
C ARG A 53 -8.16 13.50 9.74
N PRO A 54 -8.86 13.07 8.67
CA PRO A 54 -8.50 11.84 7.98
C PRO A 54 -7.10 11.98 7.37
N PRO A 55 -6.31 10.90 7.31
CA PRO A 55 -5.01 10.93 6.65
C PRO A 55 -5.18 11.35 5.20
N ARG A 56 -4.36 12.30 4.75
CA ARG A 56 -4.27 12.65 3.33
C ARG A 56 -3.24 11.74 2.69
N TYR A 57 -3.66 11.01 1.68
CA TYR A 57 -2.78 10.15 0.89
C TYR A 57 -2.41 10.83 -0.42
N ARG A 58 -1.23 10.50 -0.93
CA ARG A 58 -0.71 11.01 -2.19
C ARG A 58 -0.73 9.90 -3.24
N TYR A 59 -1.04 10.28 -4.47
CA TYR A 59 -1.11 9.37 -5.60
C TYR A 59 -0.41 10.05 -6.77
N TRP A 60 0.61 9.38 -7.32
CA TRP A 60 1.41 9.90 -8.40
C TRP A 60 1.41 8.93 -9.57
N ALA A 61 1.23 9.45 -10.78
CA ALA A 61 1.50 8.74 -12.01
C ALA A 61 2.95 9.05 -12.41
N TYR A 62 3.79 8.04 -12.38
CA TYR A 62 5.22 8.15 -12.68
C TYR A 62 5.52 7.40 -13.97
N HIS A 63 6.12 8.07 -14.94
CA HIS A 63 6.68 7.39 -16.11
C HIS A 63 8.08 6.91 -15.77
N LYS A 64 8.21 5.62 -15.44
CA LYS A 64 9.50 5.02 -15.12
C LYS A 64 10.35 4.91 -16.38
N PRO A 65 11.55 5.51 -16.44
CA PRO A 65 12.45 5.35 -17.57
C PRO A 65 13.16 3.98 -17.55
N ARG A 66 13.76 3.60 -18.67
CA ARG A 66 14.67 2.45 -18.74
C ARG A 66 15.90 2.67 -17.86
N GLY A 67 16.47 1.60 -17.35
CA GLY A 67 17.68 1.62 -16.53
C GLY A 67 17.42 1.88 -15.05
N VAL A 68 16.21 2.29 -14.67
CA VAL A 68 15.81 2.51 -13.28
C VAL A 68 15.16 1.26 -12.71
N VAL A 69 15.63 0.81 -11.56
CA VAL A 69 15.05 -0.33 -10.84
C VAL A 69 13.83 0.14 -10.06
N THR A 70 12.73 -0.60 -10.14
CA THR A 70 11.61 -0.42 -9.21
C THR A 70 12.03 -0.91 -7.83
N ALA A 71 12.61 -0.01 -7.03
CA ALA A 71 13.16 -0.32 -5.71
C ALA A 71 12.10 -0.21 -4.61
N SER A 72 12.38 -0.86 -3.48
CA SER A 72 11.62 -0.63 -2.25
C SER A 72 11.90 0.79 -1.73
N PRO A 73 10.91 1.49 -1.17
CA PRO A 73 11.04 2.90 -0.75
C PRO A 73 12.13 3.19 0.27
N ALA A 74 12.70 2.14 0.89
CA ALA A 74 13.77 2.30 1.88
C ALA A 74 15.15 2.56 1.26
N SER A 75 15.38 2.24 -0.02
CA SER A 75 16.70 2.29 -0.65
C SER A 75 16.85 3.36 -1.73
N ASP A 76 15.76 3.71 -2.40
CA ASP A 76 15.75 4.77 -3.41
C ASP A 76 14.31 5.26 -3.63
N PRO A 77 13.91 6.38 -3.02
CA PRO A 77 12.56 6.89 -3.18
C PRO A 77 12.32 7.31 -4.63
N LEU A 78 11.46 6.56 -5.31
CA LEU A 78 10.95 6.96 -6.61
C LEU A 78 10.10 8.21 -6.43
N GLY A 79 10.59 9.34 -6.89
CA GLY A 79 9.89 10.62 -6.87
C GLY A 79 10.30 11.55 -5.73
N PRO A 80 9.94 12.81 -5.83
CA PRO A 80 10.28 13.84 -4.85
C PRO A 80 9.54 13.57 -3.53
N THR A 81 10.29 13.36 -2.48
CA THR A 81 9.81 13.37 -1.10
C THR A 81 10.28 14.66 -0.45
N ALA A 82 9.35 15.47 0.06
CA ALA A 82 9.72 16.58 0.92
C ALA A 82 10.27 16.01 2.26
N GLN A 83 11.21 16.73 2.87
CA GLN A 83 11.76 16.32 4.16
C GLN A 83 10.65 16.13 5.18
N GLY A 84 10.61 14.95 5.82
CA GLY A 84 9.60 14.62 6.84
C GLY A 84 8.30 14.02 6.33
N GLU A 85 8.11 13.89 5.02
CA GLU A 85 6.96 13.19 4.46
C GLU A 85 7.20 11.68 4.32
N PRO A 86 6.15 10.84 4.45
CA PRO A 86 6.27 9.40 4.19
C PRO A 86 6.74 9.14 2.77
N ALA A 87 7.67 8.22 2.59
CA ALA A 87 8.12 7.81 1.26
C ALA A 87 6.96 7.20 0.46
N LEU A 88 6.86 7.58 -0.81
CA LEU A 88 5.95 6.92 -1.75
C LEU A 88 6.50 5.54 -2.11
N PHE A 89 5.63 4.57 -2.30
CA PHE A 89 6.00 3.24 -2.76
C PHE A 89 5.26 2.90 -4.05
N PRO A 90 5.86 2.09 -4.93
CA PRO A 90 5.25 1.72 -6.19
C PRO A 90 4.13 0.70 -5.99
N LEU A 91 3.03 0.86 -6.74
CA LEU A 91 1.98 -0.14 -6.90
C LEU A 91 2.32 -1.02 -8.11
N GLY A 92 2.91 -2.18 -7.83
CA GLY A 92 3.44 -3.06 -8.84
C GLY A 92 4.92 -2.81 -9.12
N ARG A 93 5.43 -3.48 -10.15
CA ARG A 93 6.85 -3.44 -10.51
C ARG A 93 6.99 -3.47 -12.03
N LEU A 94 7.93 -2.70 -12.51
CA LEU A 94 8.46 -2.80 -13.88
C LEU A 94 9.93 -3.20 -13.80
N ASP A 95 10.36 -4.04 -14.74
CA ASP A 95 11.76 -4.44 -14.84
C ASP A 95 12.67 -3.24 -15.11
N LYS A 96 13.95 -3.39 -14.79
CA LYS A 96 14.94 -2.33 -14.96
C LYS A 96 14.93 -1.75 -16.38
N ASN A 97 14.85 -2.63 -17.38
CA ASN A 97 14.91 -2.25 -18.79
C ASN A 97 13.54 -1.94 -19.42
N SER A 98 12.46 -2.09 -18.65
CA SER A 98 11.12 -1.67 -19.05
C SER A 98 10.86 -0.20 -18.68
N GLU A 99 10.09 0.48 -19.50
CA GLU A 99 9.63 1.85 -19.26
C GLU A 99 8.11 1.91 -19.30
N GLY A 100 7.52 2.90 -18.67
CA GLY A 100 6.08 3.11 -18.70
C GLY A 100 5.48 3.56 -17.40
N LEU A 101 4.15 3.50 -17.33
CA LEU A 101 3.38 3.96 -16.19
C LEU A 101 3.62 3.10 -14.95
N LEU A 102 3.96 3.76 -13.87
CA LEU A 102 4.03 3.19 -12.54
C LEU A 102 3.29 4.12 -11.56
N LEU A 103 2.34 3.58 -10.81
CA LEU A 103 1.65 4.34 -9.79
C LEU A 103 2.46 4.34 -8.49
N LEU A 104 2.65 5.51 -7.90
CA LEU A 104 3.31 5.68 -6.60
C LEU A 104 2.31 6.23 -5.59
N THR A 105 2.33 5.73 -4.37
CA THR A 105 1.44 6.19 -3.30
C THR A 105 2.04 5.92 -1.92
N ASP A 106 1.53 6.60 -0.90
CA ASP A 106 1.70 6.25 0.51
C ASP A 106 0.45 5.56 1.10
N ASP A 107 -0.56 5.27 0.26
CA ASP A 107 -1.79 4.58 0.65
C ASP A 107 -1.70 3.05 0.43
N GLY A 108 -1.25 2.33 1.46
CA GLY A 108 -1.14 0.86 1.39
C GLY A 108 -2.46 0.10 1.22
N ARG A 109 -3.62 0.77 1.33
CA ARG A 109 -4.93 0.12 1.11
C ARG A 109 -5.15 -0.21 -0.36
N LEU A 110 -4.54 0.57 -1.27
CA LEU A 110 -4.61 0.31 -2.72
C LEU A 110 -3.83 -0.92 -3.13
N THR A 111 -2.79 -1.29 -2.39
CA THR A 111 -1.98 -2.47 -2.71
C THR A 111 -2.82 -3.73 -2.78
N ASP A 112 -3.66 -3.97 -1.78
CA ASP A 112 -4.53 -5.16 -1.76
C ASP A 112 -5.58 -5.13 -2.87
N ARG A 113 -6.04 -3.95 -3.30
CA ARG A 113 -7.04 -3.81 -4.35
C ARG A 113 -6.48 -3.95 -5.76
N LEU A 114 -5.29 -3.40 -6.00
CA LEU A 114 -4.70 -3.35 -7.35
C LEU A 114 -3.75 -4.50 -7.62
N LEU A 115 -3.14 -5.10 -6.58
CA LEU A 115 -2.18 -6.20 -6.74
C LEU A 115 -2.77 -7.57 -6.36
N ASN A 116 -4.00 -7.61 -5.83
CA ASN A 116 -4.66 -8.87 -5.54
C ASN A 116 -5.16 -9.51 -6.86
N PRO A 117 -4.85 -10.79 -7.10
CA PRO A 117 -5.25 -11.48 -8.33
C PRO A 117 -6.77 -11.70 -8.48
N ALA A 118 -7.58 -11.36 -7.49
CA ALA A 118 -9.04 -11.62 -7.46
C ALA A 118 -9.92 -10.42 -7.86
N PRO A 119 -9.64 -9.37 -8.46
CA PRO A 119 -10.12 -9.03 -9.79
C PRO A 119 -8.95 -9.03 -10.77
N ALA A 120 -9.06 -9.77 -11.86
CA ALA A 120 -8.05 -9.81 -12.89
C ALA A 120 -7.83 -8.39 -13.45
N HIS A 121 -6.66 -7.83 -13.16
CA HIS A 121 -6.19 -6.62 -13.82
C HIS A 121 -5.31 -7.04 -14.98
N GLU A 122 -5.66 -6.62 -16.17
CA GLU A 122 -4.85 -6.85 -17.36
C GLU A 122 -3.75 -5.79 -17.42
N ASN A 123 -2.54 -6.25 -17.76
CA ASN A 123 -1.42 -5.36 -18.07
C ASN A 123 -1.14 -5.49 -19.57
N GLU A 124 -1.06 -4.38 -20.26
CA GLU A 124 -0.71 -4.31 -21.67
C GLU A 124 0.76 -3.93 -21.81
N TYR A 125 1.48 -4.68 -22.65
CA TYR A 125 2.90 -4.45 -22.92
C TYR A 125 3.14 -4.32 -24.41
N GLU A 126 3.82 -3.27 -24.83
CA GLU A 126 4.41 -3.15 -26.14
C GLU A 126 5.85 -3.68 -26.10
N VAL A 127 6.16 -4.67 -26.92
CA VAL A 127 7.46 -5.33 -26.93
C VAL A 127 8.10 -5.21 -28.30
N THR A 128 9.29 -4.60 -28.38
CA THR A 128 10.10 -4.56 -29.57
C THR A 128 11.07 -5.74 -29.57
N VAL A 129 11.03 -6.54 -30.62
CA VAL A 129 11.91 -7.70 -30.80
C VAL A 129 12.86 -7.49 -31.99
N VAL A 130 14.08 -8.03 -31.87
CA VAL A 130 15.11 -7.90 -32.90
C VAL A 130 14.84 -8.83 -34.07
N ASN A 131 14.24 -9.99 -33.82
CA ASN A 131 13.96 -11.00 -34.83
C ASN A 131 12.46 -11.10 -35.15
N ARG A 132 12.14 -11.46 -36.39
CA ARG A 132 10.76 -11.71 -36.82
C ARG A 132 10.18 -12.87 -36.01
N LEU A 133 9.05 -12.63 -35.35
CA LEU A 133 8.31 -13.70 -34.68
C LEU A 133 7.76 -14.65 -35.74
N ARG A 134 7.97 -15.95 -35.55
CA ARG A 134 7.30 -16.99 -36.35
C ARG A 134 5.94 -17.26 -35.71
N SER A 135 4.91 -17.18 -36.51
CA SER A 135 3.54 -17.60 -36.16
C SER A 135 3.47 -19.12 -36.04
#